data_55b419e7c2d55b0fdbfb35f8558b2f70
#
_entry.id   55b419e7c2d55b0fdbfb35f8558b2f70
#
_cell.length_a   1.000
_cell.length_b   1.000
_cell.length_c   1.000
_cell.angle_alpha   90.00
_cell.angle_beta   90.00
_cell.angle_gamma   90.00
#
_symmetry.space_group_name_H-M   'P 1'
#
loop_
_entity.id
_entity.type
_entity.pdbx_description
1 polymer ?
#
loop_
_entity_poly.entity_id
_entity_poly.type
_entity_poly.pdbx_seq_one_letter_code
_entity_poly.pdbx_strand_id
1 'polypeptide(L)'
;MSVYTSVSDTQMRDFLLQYDLGDFVSLQGIAQGITNSNYFLTTSTGRYVLTVFEVLKSEELPFFLELNQHLSLNGVACAAPIARKDGGLHSILAGKPACLVTCLNGSDTGWPTEAQCFHTGAMLAKMHLAGQDFPLKMRNPRYDDWWHDACTQLLPVLDS
;
A
#
# COMPACT_ATOMS: atom_id res chain seq x y z
N MET A 1 -16.85 -5.01 4.20
CA MET A 1 -16.20 -5.44 2.94
C MET A 1 -15.56 -4.18 2.35
N SER A 2 -14.23 -4.10 2.30
CA SER A 2 -13.51 -2.87 1.90
C SER A 2 -13.00 -2.93 0.48
N VAL A 3 -13.78 -3.49 -0.43
CA VAL A 3 -13.58 -3.35 -1.87
C VAL A 3 -14.60 -2.34 -2.37
N TYR A 4 -14.16 -1.10 -2.63
CA TYR A 4 -15.01 -0.01 -3.12
C TYR A 4 -15.04 0.04 -4.64
N THR A 5 -13.90 -0.23 -5.29
CA THR A 5 -13.76 -0.27 -6.75
C THR A 5 -13.64 -1.71 -7.20
N SER A 6 -14.64 -2.19 -7.93
CA SER A 6 -14.62 -3.53 -8.55
C SER A 6 -13.70 -3.51 -9.78
N VAL A 7 -12.88 -4.55 -9.90
CA VAL A 7 -11.99 -4.78 -11.05
C VAL A 7 -12.39 -6.09 -11.72
N SER A 8 -12.72 -6.04 -13.02
CA SER A 8 -13.02 -7.23 -13.78
C SER A 8 -11.75 -7.95 -14.24
N ASP A 9 -11.87 -9.24 -14.55
CA ASP A 9 -10.76 -10.04 -15.09
C ASP A 9 -10.19 -9.44 -16.38
N THR A 10 -11.04 -8.88 -17.23
CA THR A 10 -10.60 -8.22 -18.47
C THR A 10 -9.74 -7.00 -18.17
N GLN A 11 -10.21 -6.12 -17.28
CA GLN A 11 -9.44 -4.95 -16.86
C GLN A 11 -8.11 -5.34 -16.23
N MET A 12 -8.09 -6.42 -15.42
CA MET A 12 -6.86 -6.89 -14.80
C MET A 12 -5.88 -7.46 -15.83
N ARG A 13 -6.34 -8.22 -16.83
CA ARG A 13 -5.50 -8.71 -17.92
C ARG A 13 -4.87 -7.56 -18.72
N ASP A 14 -5.64 -6.55 -19.07
CA ASP A 14 -5.16 -5.37 -19.77
C ASP A 14 -4.14 -4.59 -18.93
N PHE A 15 -4.39 -4.46 -17.62
CA PHE A 15 -3.47 -3.81 -16.69
C PHE A 15 -2.14 -4.56 -16.58
N LEU A 16 -2.17 -5.90 -16.55
CA LEU A 16 -0.98 -6.75 -16.48
C LEU A 16 -0.09 -6.68 -17.73
N LEU A 17 -0.58 -6.25 -18.88
CA LEU A 17 0.25 -6.05 -20.06
C LEU A 17 1.40 -5.05 -19.85
N GLN A 18 1.24 -4.17 -18.84
CA GLN A 18 2.25 -3.19 -18.45
C GLN A 18 3.39 -3.78 -17.60
N TYR A 19 3.30 -5.04 -17.17
CA TYR A 19 4.21 -5.71 -16.25
C TYR A 19 4.79 -7.00 -16.86
N ASP A 20 5.90 -7.48 -16.32
CA ASP A 20 6.49 -8.79 -16.65
C ASP A 20 6.17 -9.80 -15.53
N LEU A 21 4.88 -10.02 -15.29
CA LEU A 21 4.39 -10.87 -14.19
C LEU A 21 3.65 -12.13 -14.67
N GLY A 22 3.82 -12.47 -15.96
CA GLY A 22 3.15 -13.63 -16.56
C GLY A 22 1.65 -13.44 -16.76
N ASP A 23 0.95 -14.56 -16.95
CA ASP A 23 -0.48 -14.57 -17.28
C ASP A 23 -1.35 -14.45 -16.03
N PHE A 24 -2.47 -13.74 -16.16
CA PHE A 24 -3.50 -13.64 -15.13
C PHE A 24 -4.13 -15.00 -14.82
N VAL A 25 -4.17 -15.35 -13.53
CA VAL A 25 -4.82 -16.56 -13.03
C VAL A 25 -6.08 -16.23 -12.24
N SER A 26 -5.98 -15.38 -11.21
CA SER A 26 -7.14 -15.03 -10.38
C SER A 26 -6.95 -13.69 -9.65
N LEU A 27 -8.07 -13.06 -9.30
CA LEU A 27 -8.15 -11.85 -8.51
C LEU A 27 -9.14 -12.08 -7.36
N GLN A 28 -8.71 -11.87 -6.11
CA GLN A 28 -9.53 -12.06 -4.92
C GLN A 28 -9.50 -10.82 -4.05
N GLY A 29 -10.65 -10.22 -3.77
CA GLY A 29 -10.77 -9.06 -2.89
C GLY A 29 -10.31 -9.35 -1.46
N ILE A 30 -9.58 -8.39 -0.86
CA ILE A 30 -9.15 -8.41 0.53
C ILE A 30 -10.16 -7.61 1.35
N ALA A 31 -10.81 -8.28 2.32
CA ALA A 31 -11.86 -7.66 3.13
C ALA A 31 -11.30 -6.69 4.21
N GLN A 32 -10.04 -6.86 4.58
CA GLN A 32 -9.35 -5.99 5.53
C GLN A 32 -8.84 -4.73 4.82
N GLY A 33 -9.01 -3.59 5.42
CA GLY A 33 -8.59 -2.30 4.89
C GLY A 33 -9.73 -1.27 4.96
N ILE A 34 -9.39 0.00 5.13
CA ILE A 34 -10.38 1.06 5.37
C ILE A 34 -10.37 2.10 4.23
N THR A 35 -9.25 2.27 3.55
CA THR A 35 -9.03 3.44 2.68
C THR A 35 -8.92 3.09 1.20
N ASN A 36 -8.47 1.89 0.86
CA ASN A 36 -8.19 1.47 -0.52
C ASN A 36 -8.87 0.14 -0.84
N SER A 37 -9.16 -0.11 -2.11
CA SER A 37 -9.54 -1.43 -2.58
C SER A 37 -8.30 -2.28 -2.81
N ASN A 38 -8.19 -3.40 -2.08
CA ASN A 38 -7.06 -4.30 -2.18
C ASN A 38 -7.49 -5.68 -2.67
N TYR A 39 -6.61 -6.32 -3.47
CA TYR A 39 -6.85 -7.63 -4.01
C TYR A 39 -5.59 -8.49 -3.95
N PHE A 40 -5.73 -9.76 -3.64
CA PHE A 40 -4.72 -10.75 -3.99
C PHE A 40 -4.81 -11.05 -5.47
N LEU A 41 -3.73 -10.78 -6.18
CA LEU A 41 -3.55 -11.13 -7.59
C LEU A 41 -2.66 -12.37 -7.67
N THR A 42 -3.13 -13.40 -8.34
CA THR A 42 -2.32 -14.57 -8.71
C THR A 42 -2.06 -14.53 -10.21
N THR A 43 -0.80 -14.71 -10.59
CA THR A 43 -0.37 -14.86 -11.97
C THR A 43 0.38 -16.18 -12.13
N SER A 44 0.79 -16.51 -13.37
CA SER A 44 1.61 -17.70 -13.64
C SER A 44 3.01 -17.65 -13.00
N THR A 45 3.50 -16.47 -12.58
CA THR A 45 4.82 -16.29 -11.98
C THR A 45 4.80 -16.10 -10.46
N GLY A 46 3.64 -15.82 -9.87
CA GLY A 46 3.58 -15.60 -8.42
C GLY A 46 2.30 -14.96 -7.92
N ARG A 47 2.36 -14.55 -6.65
CA ARG A 47 1.27 -13.87 -5.95
C ARG A 47 1.69 -12.47 -5.57
N TYR A 48 0.81 -11.52 -5.83
CA TYR A 48 1.01 -10.08 -5.62
C TYR A 48 -0.20 -9.47 -4.92
N VAL A 49 -0.07 -8.22 -4.49
CA VAL A 49 -1.20 -7.43 -4.02
C VAL A 49 -1.42 -6.27 -5.00
N LEU A 50 -2.64 -6.17 -5.52
CA LEU A 50 -3.12 -4.99 -6.23
C LEU A 50 -3.74 -4.04 -5.22
N THR A 51 -3.31 -2.78 -5.23
CA THR A 51 -3.95 -1.69 -4.48
C THR A 51 -4.51 -0.67 -5.46
N VAL A 52 -5.81 -0.41 -5.37
CA VAL A 52 -6.51 0.68 -6.07
C VAL A 52 -6.72 1.79 -5.05
N PHE A 53 -6.16 2.97 -5.32
CA PHE A 53 -6.22 4.11 -4.42
C PHE A 53 -7.55 4.87 -4.60
N GLU A 54 -8.36 4.89 -3.55
CA GLU A 54 -9.70 5.48 -3.61
C GLU A 54 -9.69 7.00 -3.41
N VAL A 55 -8.70 7.51 -2.68
CA VAL A 55 -8.59 8.91 -2.26
C VAL A 55 -7.36 9.60 -2.83
N LEU A 56 -6.19 8.95 -2.78
CA LEU A 56 -4.94 9.53 -3.25
C LEU A 56 -4.92 9.66 -4.77
N LYS A 57 -4.42 10.81 -5.23
CA LYS A 57 -4.23 11.09 -6.66
C LYS A 57 -2.85 10.60 -7.13
N SER A 58 -2.69 10.46 -8.44
CA SER A 58 -1.43 9.98 -9.04
C SER A 58 -0.21 10.83 -8.64
N GLU A 59 -0.38 12.14 -8.44
CA GLU A 59 0.68 13.06 -8.08
C GLU A 59 1.19 12.88 -6.64
N GLU A 60 0.37 12.27 -5.77
CA GLU A 60 0.70 12.05 -4.36
C GLU A 60 1.41 10.70 -4.14
N LEU A 61 1.25 9.75 -5.08
CA LEU A 61 1.75 8.38 -4.94
C LEU A 61 3.28 8.24 -4.96
N PRO A 62 4.06 9.03 -5.70
CA PRO A 62 5.50 8.85 -5.78
C PRO A 62 6.17 8.79 -4.41
N PHE A 63 5.82 9.69 -3.47
CA PHE A 63 6.39 9.65 -2.12
C PHE A 63 6.23 8.28 -1.44
N PHE A 64 5.02 7.72 -1.47
CA PHE A 64 4.72 6.46 -0.78
C PHE A 64 5.35 5.26 -1.47
N LEU A 65 5.27 5.19 -2.79
CA LEU A 65 5.77 4.06 -3.57
C LEU A 65 7.30 4.05 -3.60
N GLU A 66 7.93 5.20 -3.80
CA GLU A 66 9.38 5.32 -3.80
C GLU A 66 9.96 5.08 -2.40
N LEU A 67 9.27 5.51 -1.33
CA LEU A 67 9.68 5.19 0.04
C LEU A 67 9.66 3.67 0.27
N ASN A 68 8.58 2.98 -0.11
CA ASN A 68 8.50 1.53 0.05
C ASN A 68 9.57 0.80 -0.79
N GLN A 69 9.86 1.28 -2.00
CA GLN A 69 10.93 0.76 -2.84
C GLN A 69 12.30 0.98 -2.16
N HIS A 70 12.57 2.19 -1.69
CA HIS A 70 13.81 2.55 -0.99
C HIS A 70 14.03 1.66 0.26
N LEU A 71 13.01 1.51 1.10
CA LEU A 71 13.06 0.66 2.29
C LEU A 71 13.35 -0.79 1.93
N SER A 72 12.68 -1.33 0.92
CA SER A 72 12.90 -2.70 0.46
C SER A 72 14.33 -2.91 -0.06
N LEU A 73 14.87 -1.98 -0.84
CA LEU A 73 16.24 -2.01 -1.34
C LEU A 73 17.28 -1.96 -0.21
N ASN A 74 16.94 -1.31 0.91
CA ASN A 74 17.76 -1.28 2.13
C ASN A 74 17.47 -2.45 3.09
N GLY A 75 16.83 -3.51 2.60
CA GLY A 75 16.63 -4.77 3.32
C GLY A 75 15.55 -4.71 4.42
N VAL A 76 14.65 -3.72 4.38
CA VAL A 76 13.43 -3.71 5.22
C VAL A 76 12.42 -4.64 4.58
N ALA A 77 11.87 -5.57 5.36
CA ALA A 77 10.81 -6.47 4.89
C ALA A 77 9.48 -5.71 4.81
N CYS A 78 9.23 -5.07 3.68
CA CYS A 78 7.99 -4.35 3.39
C CYS A 78 7.44 -4.73 2.00
N ALA A 79 6.18 -4.40 1.75
CA ALA A 79 5.54 -4.62 0.44
C ALA A 79 6.16 -3.67 -0.59
N ALA A 80 7.09 -4.19 -1.40
CA ALA A 80 7.79 -3.41 -2.41
C ALA A 80 6.91 -3.22 -3.66
N PRO A 81 6.82 -2.02 -4.23
CA PRO A 81 6.13 -1.81 -5.49
C PRO A 81 6.84 -2.54 -6.64
N ILE A 82 6.04 -3.09 -7.54
CA ILE A 82 6.51 -3.74 -8.76
C ILE A 82 6.55 -2.69 -9.87
N ALA A 83 7.73 -2.50 -10.45
CA ALA A 83 7.88 -1.58 -11.57
C ALA A 83 7.19 -2.12 -12.83
N ARG A 84 6.54 -1.24 -13.56
CA ARG A 84 6.07 -1.50 -14.92
C ARG A 84 7.24 -1.61 -15.90
N LYS A 85 6.99 -2.07 -17.10
CA LYS A 85 7.99 -2.18 -18.20
C LYS A 85 8.66 -0.85 -18.55
N ASP A 86 7.96 0.27 -18.32
CA ASP A 86 8.49 1.62 -18.53
C ASP A 86 9.17 2.22 -17.29
N GLY A 87 9.28 1.45 -16.20
CA GLY A 87 9.88 1.87 -14.93
C GLY A 87 8.92 2.58 -13.97
N GLY A 88 7.69 2.92 -14.38
CA GLY A 88 6.70 3.54 -13.49
C GLY A 88 6.22 2.59 -12.39
N LEU A 89 5.85 3.13 -11.22
CA LEU A 89 5.42 2.32 -10.07
C LEU A 89 3.89 2.22 -9.92
N HIS A 90 3.13 3.01 -10.67
CA HIS A 90 1.67 2.96 -10.70
C HIS A 90 1.11 3.23 -12.10
N SER A 91 -0.16 2.95 -12.29
CA SER A 91 -0.92 3.28 -13.52
C SER A 91 -2.38 3.48 -13.17
N ILE A 92 -3.22 3.68 -14.19
CA ILE A 92 -4.67 3.82 -13.99
C ILE A 92 -5.37 2.49 -14.23
N LEU A 93 -6.22 2.09 -13.30
CA LEU A 93 -7.08 0.92 -13.38
C LEU A 93 -8.49 1.29 -12.92
N ALA A 94 -9.50 0.98 -13.72
CA ALA A 94 -10.89 1.35 -13.45
C ALA A 94 -11.09 2.86 -13.15
N GLY A 95 -10.30 3.74 -13.82
CA GLY A 95 -10.36 5.20 -13.65
C GLY A 95 -9.63 5.74 -12.41
N LYS A 96 -8.94 4.90 -11.64
CA LYS A 96 -8.22 5.28 -10.41
C LYS A 96 -6.75 4.88 -10.46
N PRO A 97 -5.88 5.58 -9.71
CA PRO A 97 -4.50 5.15 -9.56
C PRO A 97 -4.43 3.78 -8.91
N ALA A 98 -3.56 2.92 -9.42
CA ALA A 98 -3.35 1.57 -8.90
C ALA A 98 -1.89 1.14 -9.02
N CYS A 99 -1.44 0.30 -8.11
CA CYS A 99 -0.11 -0.29 -8.14
C CYS A 99 -0.16 -1.77 -7.79
N LEU A 100 0.88 -2.49 -8.20
CA LEU A 100 1.16 -3.85 -7.74
C LEU A 100 2.32 -3.80 -6.75
N VAL A 101 2.18 -4.56 -5.67
CA VAL A 101 3.25 -4.73 -4.68
C VAL A 101 3.50 -6.22 -4.42
N THR A 102 4.67 -6.54 -3.89
CA THR A 102 5.01 -7.90 -3.46
C THR A 102 4.06 -8.36 -2.36
N CYS A 103 3.60 -9.61 -2.45
CA CYS A 103 2.81 -10.24 -1.40
C CYS A 103 3.75 -10.83 -0.34
N LEU A 104 3.74 -10.27 0.85
CA LEU A 104 4.52 -10.79 1.97
C LEU A 104 3.88 -12.07 2.53
N ASN A 105 4.73 -13.00 3.00
CA ASN A 105 4.29 -14.18 3.71
C ASN A 105 4.03 -13.83 5.18
N GLY A 106 2.94 -14.32 5.73
CA GLY A 106 2.60 -14.13 7.13
C GLY A 106 1.10 -13.97 7.36
N SER A 107 0.75 -13.83 8.63
CA SER A 107 -0.60 -13.52 9.08
C SER A 107 -0.53 -12.59 10.28
N ASP A 108 -1.61 -11.87 10.51
CA ASP A 108 -1.79 -11.08 11.73
C ASP A 108 -1.92 -11.98 12.98
N THR A 109 -1.63 -11.39 14.13
CA THR A 109 -1.83 -12.01 15.44
C THR A 109 -2.54 -11.04 16.38
N GLY A 110 -3.58 -11.53 17.07
CA GLY A 110 -4.33 -10.70 18.03
C GLY A 110 -3.56 -10.42 19.32
N TRP A 111 -2.67 -11.34 19.71
CA TRP A 111 -1.89 -11.24 20.97
C TRP A 111 -0.44 -11.56 20.68
N PRO A 112 0.42 -10.54 20.48
CA PRO A 112 1.83 -10.76 20.19
C PRO A 112 2.58 -11.27 21.43
N THR A 113 3.54 -12.17 21.20
CA THR A 113 4.51 -12.60 22.22
C THR A 113 5.60 -11.54 22.42
N GLU A 114 6.36 -11.64 23.52
CA GLU A 114 7.52 -10.75 23.77
C GLU A 114 8.52 -10.78 22.60
N ALA A 115 8.79 -11.96 22.06
CA ALA A 115 9.68 -12.11 20.90
C ALA A 115 9.15 -11.37 19.67
N GLN A 116 7.83 -11.43 19.40
CA GLN A 116 7.20 -10.69 18.29
C GLN A 116 7.27 -9.19 18.53
N CYS A 117 7.04 -8.70 19.76
CA CYS A 117 7.20 -7.30 20.13
C CYS A 117 8.64 -6.82 19.90
N PHE A 118 9.63 -7.61 20.35
CA PHE A 118 11.03 -7.31 20.13
C PHE A 118 11.39 -7.22 18.64
N HIS A 119 10.96 -8.18 17.83
CA HIS A 119 11.22 -8.19 16.39
C HIS A 119 10.53 -7.03 15.68
N THR A 120 9.32 -6.64 16.09
CA THR A 120 8.61 -5.48 15.57
C THR A 120 9.40 -4.20 15.86
N GLY A 121 9.87 -4.03 17.10
CA GLY A 121 10.72 -2.89 17.49
C GLY A 121 12.03 -2.83 16.71
N ALA A 122 12.69 -3.97 16.54
CA ALA A 122 13.92 -4.08 15.75
C ALA A 122 13.69 -3.73 14.27
N MET A 123 12.57 -4.20 13.69
CA MET A 123 12.19 -3.84 12.31
C MET A 123 11.88 -2.36 12.16
N LEU A 124 11.18 -1.76 13.13
CA LEU A 124 10.89 -0.33 13.13
C LEU A 124 12.17 0.51 13.20
N ALA A 125 13.13 0.12 14.06
CA ALA A 125 14.44 0.78 14.12
C ALA A 125 15.20 0.68 12.79
N LYS A 126 15.20 -0.50 12.15
CA LYS A 126 15.79 -0.70 10.83
C LYS A 126 15.13 0.17 9.76
N MET A 127 13.79 0.28 9.80
CA MET A 127 13.03 1.14 8.90
C MET A 127 13.41 2.62 9.07
N HIS A 128 13.54 3.10 10.31
CA HIS A 128 13.95 4.47 10.61
C HIS A 128 15.37 4.76 10.11
N LEU A 129 16.32 3.84 10.34
CA LEU A 129 17.69 3.98 9.85
C LEU A 129 17.74 4.02 8.31
N ALA A 130 17.05 3.10 7.66
CA ALA A 130 16.96 3.05 6.19
C ALA A 130 16.28 4.30 5.59
N GLY A 131 15.31 4.89 6.31
CA GLY A 131 14.58 6.07 5.86
C GLY A 131 15.35 7.39 5.98
N GLN A 132 16.50 7.43 6.68
CA GLN A 132 17.26 8.68 6.89
C GLN A 132 17.78 9.27 5.58
N ASP A 133 18.19 8.43 4.63
CA ASP A 133 18.75 8.82 3.35
C ASP A 133 17.69 8.93 2.24
N PHE A 134 16.39 8.75 2.57
CA PHE A 134 15.32 8.90 1.59
C PHE A 134 15.18 10.36 1.14
N PRO A 135 15.32 10.66 -0.17
CA PRO A 135 15.48 12.04 -0.63
C PRO A 135 14.18 12.85 -0.65
N LEU A 136 13.01 12.19 -0.79
CA LEU A 136 11.74 12.89 -0.87
C LEU A 136 11.24 13.27 0.53
N LYS A 137 10.60 14.42 0.62
CA LYS A 137 9.97 14.90 1.85
C LYS A 137 8.51 15.22 1.58
N MET A 138 7.65 14.84 2.50
CA MET A 138 6.24 15.17 2.48
C MET A 138 5.81 15.67 3.87
N ARG A 139 5.06 16.77 3.91
CA ARG A 139 4.42 17.18 5.17
C ARG A 139 3.36 16.14 5.54
N ASN A 140 3.35 15.71 6.79
CA ASN A 140 2.29 14.84 7.29
C ASN A 140 0.92 15.58 7.16
N PRO A 141 -0.03 15.09 6.35
CA PRO A 141 -1.32 15.74 6.17
C PRO A 141 -2.20 15.72 7.43
N ARG A 142 -1.83 14.89 8.41
CA ARG A 142 -2.51 14.78 9.72
C ARG A 142 -1.63 15.31 10.84
N TYR A 143 -0.94 16.43 10.61
CA TYR A 143 -0.15 17.12 11.61
C TYR A 143 -1.03 18.01 12.52
N ASP A 144 -0.43 18.83 13.38
CA ASP A 144 -1.13 19.59 14.45
C ASP A 144 -2.40 20.32 14.00
N ASP A 145 -2.36 21.02 12.86
CA ASP A 145 -3.52 21.76 12.33
C ASP A 145 -4.72 20.81 12.10
N TRP A 146 -4.48 19.61 11.55
CA TRP A 146 -5.53 18.63 11.30
C TRP A 146 -6.16 18.11 12.60
N TRP A 147 -5.36 17.91 13.66
CA TRP A 147 -5.88 17.46 14.95
C TRP A 147 -6.77 18.53 15.59
N HIS A 148 -6.36 19.80 15.55
CA HIS A 148 -7.16 20.93 16.03
C HIS A 148 -8.50 21.04 15.32
N ASP A 149 -8.48 20.97 13.99
CA ASP A 149 -9.69 21.04 13.16
C ASP A 149 -10.62 19.85 13.44
N ALA A 150 -10.08 18.64 13.52
CA ALA A 150 -10.84 17.43 13.82
C ALA A 150 -11.47 17.50 15.21
N CYS A 151 -10.75 17.94 16.23
CA CYS A 151 -11.30 18.14 17.58
C CYS A 151 -12.41 19.18 17.58
N THR A 152 -12.21 20.31 16.93
CA THR A 152 -13.22 21.39 16.84
C THR A 152 -14.51 20.90 16.17
N GLN A 153 -14.41 20.05 15.15
CA GLN A 153 -15.57 19.47 14.46
C GLN A 153 -16.27 18.37 15.25
N LEU A 154 -15.54 17.61 16.06
CA LEU A 154 -16.09 16.47 16.80
C LEU A 154 -16.67 16.84 18.16
N LEU A 155 -16.09 17.81 18.86
CA LEU A 155 -16.56 18.24 20.19
C LEU A 155 -18.07 18.49 20.26
N PRO A 156 -18.72 19.23 19.33
CA PRO A 156 -20.16 19.46 19.39
C PRO A 156 -21.02 18.19 19.23
N VAL A 157 -20.45 17.11 18.67
CA VAL A 157 -21.16 15.85 18.43
C VAL A 157 -21.00 14.89 19.61
N LEU A 158 -19.92 15.02 20.37
CA LEU A 158 -19.62 14.17 21.53
C LEU A 158 -20.32 14.62 22.80
N ASP A 159 -20.66 15.93 22.93
CA ASP A 159 -21.34 16.52 24.09
C ASP A 159 -22.88 16.45 23.99
N SER A 160 -23.42 15.70 23.02
CA SER A 160 -24.84 15.42 22.78
C SER A 160 -25.17 13.97 23.13
#